data_f7244164aa6d8a27b305e5d39cb43e74
#
_entry.id   f7244164aa6d8a27b305e5d39cb43e74
#
_cell.length_a   1.000
_cell.length_b   1.000
_cell.length_c   1.000
_cell.angle_alpha   90.00
_cell.angle_beta   90.00
_cell.angle_gamma   90.00
#
_symmetry.space_group_name_H-M   'P 1'
#
loop_
_entity.id
_entity.type
_entity.pdbx_description
1 polymer ?
#
loop_
_entity_poly.entity_id
_entity_poly.type
_entity_poly.pdbx_seq_one_letter_code
_entity_poly.pdbx_strand_id
1 'polypeptide(L)'
;SPWENLALLLQNYHNIEFQGLAPIVRDFYVFIPSWLWPGRPSIVLNSANYFTWEVLNNHSGLAISPTLIGSLVVMGGALFIPLGAIVVGLIIKWFDWLYELGNQETNRYKAAILHSFCFGAIFNMIVLAREGLDSFVSRVVFFLVIFGVCLLMAKLLFWLFDSAGLIHKRIKSLPRTQIEGS
;
A
#
# COMPACT_ATOMS: atom_id res chain seq x y z
N SER A 1 9.07 0.15 -22.96
CA SER A 1 7.65 0.31 -22.54
C SER A 1 7.23 -0.86 -21.64
N PRO A 2 6.11 -0.76 -20.88
CA PRO A 2 5.63 -1.88 -20.04
C PRO A 2 5.39 -3.18 -20.83
N TRP A 3 4.97 -3.06 -22.07
CA TRP A 3 4.74 -4.21 -22.97
C TRP A 3 6.04 -4.87 -23.42
N GLU A 4 7.08 -4.09 -23.68
CA GLU A 4 8.42 -4.62 -24.01
C GLU A 4 9.00 -5.38 -22.81
N ASN A 5 8.83 -4.84 -21.60
CA ASN A 5 9.29 -5.52 -20.38
C ASN A 5 8.60 -6.87 -20.21
N LEU A 6 7.28 -6.92 -20.45
CA LEU A 6 6.53 -8.17 -20.40
C LEU A 6 6.99 -9.13 -21.51
N ALA A 7 7.20 -8.64 -22.72
CA ALA A 7 7.68 -9.47 -23.83
C ALA A 7 9.06 -10.05 -23.55
N LEU A 8 10.00 -9.25 -23.03
CA LEU A 8 11.33 -9.71 -22.63
C LEU A 8 11.26 -10.77 -21.51
N LEU A 9 10.37 -10.57 -20.53
CA LEU A 9 10.14 -11.55 -19.47
C LEU A 9 9.64 -12.88 -20.04
N LEU A 10 8.68 -12.84 -20.96
CA LEU A 10 8.11 -14.03 -21.59
C LEU A 10 9.13 -14.74 -22.52
N GLN A 11 10.00 -14.01 -23.20
CA GLN A 11 11.10 -14.60 -23.98
C GLN A 11 12.08 -15.38 -23.08
N ASN A 12 12.31 -14.90 -21.87
CA ASN A 12 13.20 -15.56 -20.89
C ASN A 12 12.46 -16.50 -19.93
N TYR A 13 11.20 -16.84 -20.20
CA TYR A 13 10.32 -17.58 -19.26
C TYR A 13 10.94 -18.87 -18.75
N HIS A 14 11.65 -19.61 -19.59
CA HIS A 14 12.30 -20.88 -19.22
C HIS A 14 13.50 -20.74 -18.26
N ASN A 15 14.05 -19.53 -18.17
CA ASN A 15 15.22 -19.24 -17.32
C ASN A 15 14.80 -18.56 -16.01
N ILE A 16 13.50 -18.33 -15.79
CA ILE A 16 13.00 -17.65 -14.59
C ILE A 16 12.95 -18.65 -13.44
N GLU A 17 13.64 -18.33 -12.35
CA GLU A 17 13.47 -19.00 -11.07
C GLU A 17 12.28 -18.39 -10.34
N PHE A 18 11.19 -19.16 -10.20
CA PHE A 18 9.97 -18.66 -9.56
C PHE A 18 10.22 -18.39 -8.08
N GLN A 19 9.97 -17.14 -7.68
CA GLN A 19 10.21 -16.63 -6.32
C GLN A 19 9.09 -17.00 -5.32
N GLY A 20 7.99 -17.59 -5.79
CA GLY A 20 6.83 -17.87 -4.95
C GLY A 20 6.25 -16.60 -4.32
N LEU A 21 5.83 -16.71 -3.08
CA LEU A 21 5.33 -15.57 -2.29
C LEU A 21 6.43 -14.81 -1.53
N ALA A 22 7.69 -15.19 -1.68
CA ALA A 22 8.80 -14.59 -0.96
C ALA A 22 8.92 -13.07 -1.15
N PRO A 23 8.71 -12.49 -2.36
CA PRO A 23 8.70 -11.04 -2.55
C PRO A 23 7.64 -10.32 -1.70
N ILE A 24 6.43 -10.89 -1.60
CA ILE A 24 5.35 -10.33 -0.79
C ILE A 24 5.68 -10.43 0.71
N VAL A 25 6.13 -11.59 1.17
CA VAL A 25 6.49 -11.79 2.59
C VAL A 25 7.61 -10.84 3.01
N ARG A 26 8.60 -10.63 2.13
CA ARG A 26 9.67 -9.65 2.33
C ARG A 26 9.12 -8.26 2.67
N ASP A 27 8.08 -7.83 1.99
CA ASP A 27 7.56 -6.47 2.09
C ASP A 27 6.94 -6.15 3.45
N PHE A 28 6.59 -7.18 4.22
CA PHE A 28 6.14 -6.98 5.62
C PHE A 28 7.29 -6.73 6.59
N TYR A 29 8.50 -7.20 6.30
CA TYR A 29 9.62 -7.06 7.22
C TYR A 29 10.76 -6.15 6.72
N VAL A 30 10.75 -5.75 5.45
CA VAL A 30 11.81 -4.91 4.88
C VAL A 30 11.96 -3.57 5.60
N PHE A 31 10.86 -3.05 6.17
CA PHE A 31 10.85 -1.79 6.93
C PHE A 31 11.44 -1.91 8.33
N ILE A 32 11.62 -3.12 8.84
CA ILE A 32 12.19 -3.34 10.17
C ILE A 32 13.72 -3.20 10.05
N PRO A 33 14.32 -2.22 10.73
CA PRO A 33 15.76 -2.02 10.68
C PRO A 33 16.52 -3.26 11.21
N SER A 34 17.68 -3.55 10.64
CA SER A 34 18.50 -4.69 11.04
C SER A 34 18.96 -4.65 12.51
N TRP A 35 19.10 -3.46 13.08
CA TRP A 35 19.45 -3.30 14.50
C TRP A 35 18.31 -3.73 15.43
N LEU A 36 17.04 -3.65 14.98
CA LEU A 36 15.88 -4.09 15.75
C LEU A 36 15.61 -5.59 15.57
N TRP A 37 15.97 -6.14 14.42
CA TRP A 37 15.83 -7.57 14.13
C TRP A 37 17.06 -8.12 13.42
N PRO A 38 18.16 -8.41 14.17
CA PRO A 38 19.43 -8.87 13.58
C PRO A 38 19.33 -10.22 12.84
N GLY A 39 18.43 -11.09 13.28
CA GLY A 39 18.20 -12.41 12.69
C GLY A 39 17.15 -12.44 11.58
N ARG A 40 16.79 -11.28 11.00
CA ARG A 40 15.81 -11.26 9.89
C ARG A 40 16.30 -12.09 8.70
N PRO A 41 15.40 -12.75 7.96
CA PRO A 41 15.75 -13.48 6.74
C PRO A 41 16.51 -12.59 5.75
N SER A 42 17.37 -13.18 4.93
CA SER A 42 18.04 -12.48 3.83
C SER A 42 17.01 -11.80 2.93
N ILE A 43 17.34 -10.59 2.49
CA ILE A 43 16.42 -9.81 1.64
C ILE A 43 16.35 -10.49 0.28
N VAL A 44 15.21 -11.09 -0.01
CA VAL A 44 14.87 -11.59 -1.35
C VAL A 44 14.64 -10.38 -2.27
N LEU A 45 14.95 -10.49 -3.53
CA LEU A 45 14.68 -9.47 -4.52
C LEU A 45 13.16 -9.30 -4.69
N ASN A 46 12.70 -8.05 -4.80
CA ASN A 46 11.34 -7.81 -5.27
C ASN A 46 11.26 -8.09 -6.78
N SER A 47 10.05 -8.23 -7.32
CA SER A 47 9.87 -8.59 -8.73
C SER A 47 10.52 -7.59 -9.69
N ALA A 48 10.56 -6.29 -9.34
CA ALA A 48 11.21 -5.28 -10.17
C ALA A 48 12.74 -5.42 -10.18
N ASN A 49 13.36 -5.64 -9.01
CA ASN A 49 14.81 -5.86 -8.91
C ASN A 49 15.21 -7.20 -9.54
N TYR A 50 14.42 -8.26 -9.32
CA TYR A 50 14.64 -9.55 -9.95
C TYR A 50 14.62 -9.42 -11.48
N PHE A 51 13.59 -8.79 -12.03
CA PHE A 51 13.50 -8.55 -13.46
C PHE A 51 14.69 -7.77 -13.99
N THR A 52 15.09 -6.69 -13.30
CA THR A 52 16.19 -5.83 -13.74
C THR A 52 17.54 -6.54 -13.67
N TRP A 53 17.81 -7.29 -12.62
CA TRP A 53 19.10 -7.91 -12.38
C TRP A 53 19.25 -9.25 -13.11
N GLU A 54 18.24 -10.12 -13.01
CA GLU A 54 18.35 -11.50 -13.54
C GLU A 54 17.88 -11.60 -14.99
N VAL A 55 16.82 -10.84 -15.38
CA VAL A 55 16.28 -10.93 -16.73
C VAL A 55 16.97 -9.95 -17.69
N LEU A 56 17.18 -8.70 -17.23
CA LEU A 56 17.83 -7.67 -18.05
C LEU A 56 19.35 -7.61 -17.87
N ASN A 57 19.90 -8.33 -16.90
CA ASN A 57 21.32 -8.30 -16.52
C ASN A 57 21.83 -6.85 -16.30
N ASN A 58 20.98 -6.01 -15.71
CA ASN A 58 21.27 -4.59 -15.49
C ASN A 58 21.49 -4.32 -14.00
N HIS A 59 22.73 -4.05 -13.60
CA HIS A 59 23.13 -3.77 -12.23
C HIS A 59 23.38 -2.27 -11.96
N SER A 60 22.83 -1.38 -12.80
CA SER A 60 23.02 0.09 -12.68
C SER A 60 22.31 0.73 -11.47
N GLY A 61 21.60 -0.05 -10.66
CA GLY A 61 20.82 0.45 -9.53
C GLY A 61 19.42 0.97 -9.87
N LEU A 62 19.05 0.95 -11.17
CA LEU A 62 17.68 1.24 -11.61
C LEU A 62 16.81 0.00 -11.42
N ALA A 63 15.61 0.18 -10.87
CA ALA A 63 14.61 -0.87 -10.80
C ALA A 63 13.57 -0.66 -11.91
N ILE A 64 13.54 -1.60 -12.86
CA ILE A 64 12.59 -1.57 -13.98
C ILE A 64 11.44 -2.52 -13.64
N SER A 65 10.23 -1.99 -13.62
CA SER A 65 9.05 -2.77 -13.25
C SER A 65 8.59 -3.70 -14.39
N PRO A 66 8.32 -4.98 -14.09
CA PRO A 66 7.78 -5.93 -15.06
C PRO A 66 6.28 -5.82 -15.28
N THR A 67 5.59 -4.85 -14.67
CA THR A 67 4.12 -4.72 -14.59
C THR A 67 3.47 -5.71 -13.62
N LEU A 68 2.14 -5.57 -13.38
CA LEU A 68 1.39 -6.51 -12.54
C LEU A 68 1.49 -7.95 -13.06
N ILE A 69 1.27 -8.13 -14.36
CA ILE A 69 1.31 -9.47 -14.98
C ILE A 69 2.72 -10.04 -14.87
N GLY A 70 3.74 -9.23 -15.15
CA GLY A 70 5.13 -9.67 -15.04
C GLY A 70 5.53 -10.03 -13.61
N SER A 71 5.09 -9.28 -12.59
CA SER A 71 5.37 -9.64 -11.20
C SER A 71 4.73 -10.98 -10.80
N LEU A 72 3.52 -11.26 -11.27
CA LEU A 72 2.85 -12.54 -11.05
C LEU A 72 3.57 -13.70 -11.76
N VAL A 73 4.09 -13.45 -12.97
CA VAL A 73 4.90 -14.44 -13.70
C VAL A 73 6.20 -14.74 -12.96
N VAL A 74 6.89 -13.73 -12.43
CA VAL A 74 8.10 -13.93 -11.60
C VAL A 74 7.78 -14.71 -10.33
N MET A 75 6.63 -14.49 -9.72
CA MET A 75 6.24 -15.20 -8.49
C MET A 75 5.94 -16.68 -8.74
N GLY A 76 5.16 -17.04 -9.75
CA GLY A 76 4.72 -18.43 -9.91
C GLY A 76 4.29 -18.79 -11.33
N GLY A 77 4.81 -18.09 -12.32
CA GLY A 77 4.52 -18.36 -13.71
C GLY A 77 3.09 -18.06 -14.11
N ALA A 78 2.65 -18.69 -15.21
CA ALA A 78 1.34 -18.46 -15.79
C ALA A 78 0.17 -18.78 -14.85
N LEU A 79 0.34 -19.71 -13.90
CA LEU A 79 -0.70 -20.08 -12.93
C LEU A 79 -1.01 -18.95 -11.94
N PHE A 80 -0.05 -18.08 -11.64
CA PHE A 80 -0.25 -16.96 -10.73
C PHE A 80 -1.04 -15.82 -11.37
N ILE A 81 -1.18 -15.76 -12.69
CA ILE A 81 -1.98 -14.71 -13.36
C ILE A 81 -3.47 -14.79 -12.95
N PRO A 82 -4.18 -15.91 -13.12
CA PRO A 82 -5.59 -15.97 -12.69
C PRO A 82 -5.75 -15.84 -11.17
N LEU A 83 -4.84 -16.40 -10.38
CA LEU A 83 -4.85 -16.24 -8.92
C LEU A 83 -4.66 -14.76 -8.52
N GLY A 84 -3.70 -14.08 -9.14
CA GLY A 84 -3.47 -12.67 -8.92
C GLY A 84 -4.65 -11.80 -9.34
N ALA A 85 -5.32 -12.13 -10.46
CA ALA A 85 -6.53 -11.43 -10.88
C ALA A 85 -7.65 -11.52 -9.84
N ILE A 86 -7.83 -12.70 -9.22
CA ILE A 86 -8.79 -12.87 -8.11
C ILE A 86 -8.39 -12.00 -6.91
N VAL A 87 -7.12 -12.03 -6.51
CA VAL A 87 -6.62 -11.22 -5.38
C VAL A 87 -6.83 -9.74 -5.65
N VAL A 88 -6.49 -9.26 -6.84
CA VAL A 88 -6.70 -7.85 -7.23
C VAL A 88 -8.18 -7.49 -7.20
N GLY A 89 -9.06 -8.35 -7.73
CA GLY A 89 -10.50 -8.15 -7.66
C GLY A 89 -11.03 -8.05 -6.23
N LEU A 90 -10.52 -8.89 -5.32
CA LEU A 90 -10.87 -8.84 -3.90
C LEU A 90 -10.36 -7.54 -3.23
N ILE A 91 -9.18 -7.09 -3.57
CA ILE A 91 -8.63 -5.82 -3.07
C ILE A 91 -9.51 -4.65 -3.50
N ILE A 92 -9.88 -4.58 -4.78
CA ILE A 92 -10.76 -3.52 -5.31
C ILE A 92 -12.11 -3.55 -4.58
N LYS A 93 -12.73 -4.73 -4.50
CA LYS A 93 -14.01 -4.91 -3.80
C LYS A 93 -13.94 -4.51 -2.33
N TRP A 94 -12.81 -4.78 -1.67
CA TRP A 94 -12.60 -4.39 -0.28
C TRP A 94 -12.54 -2.86 -0.12
N PHE A 95 -11.88 -2.15 -1.04
CA PHE A 95 -11.85 -0.68 -1.03
C PHE A 95 -13.23 -0.08 -1.32
N ASP A 96 -13.98 -0.64 -2.26
CA ASP A 96 -15.35 -0.22 -2.53
C ASP A 96 -16.24 -0.39 -1.29
N TRP A 97 -16.11 -1.53 -0.61
CA TRP A 97 -16.83 -1.79 0.64
C TRP A 97 -16.47 -0.80 1.75
N LEU A 98 -15.17 -0.48 1.92
CA LEU A 98 -14.73 0.52 2.90
C LEU A 98 -15.27 1.92 2.59
N TYR A 99 -15.30 2.29 1.32
CA TYR A 99 -15.85 3.57 0.88
C TYR A 99 -17.36 3.65 1.15
N GLU A 100 -18.09 2.60 0.82
CA GLU A 100 -19.52 2.46 1.10
C GLU A 100 -19.81 2.55 2.61
N LEU A 101 -19.00 1.85 3.42
CA LEU A 101 -19.09 1.93 4.87
C LEU A 101 -18.90 3.36 5.39
N GLY A 102 -17.99 4.11 4.77
CA GLY A 102 -17.79 5.54 5.08
C GLY A 102 -19.01 6.39 4.75
N ASN A 103 -19.71 6.09 3.64
CA ASN A 103 -20.93 6.80 3.26
C ASN A 103 -22.11 6.53 4.20
N GLN A 104 -22.17 5.33 4.77
CA GLN A 104 -23.26 4.91 5.68
C GLN A 104 -22.99 5.30 7.14
N GLU A 105 -21.75 5.69 7.48
CA GLU A 105 -21.36 5.99 8.86
C GLU A 105 -21.95 7.34 9.31
N THR A 106 -22.74 7.30 10.39
CA THR A 106 -23.36 8.48 10.97
C THR A 106 -22.36 9.38 11.71
N ASN A 107 -21.30 8.77 12.23
CA ASN A 107 -20.26 9.50 12.94
C ASN A 107 -19.30 10.17 11.95
N ARG A 108 -19.36 11.51 11.85
CA ARG A 108 -18.53 12.30 10.92
C ARG A 108 -17.02 12.03 11.03
N TYR A 109 -16.51 11.75 12.24
CA TYR A 109 -15.09 11.44 12.43
C TYR A 109 -14.71 10.09 11.82
N LYS A 110 -15.53 9.06 12.03
CA LYS A 110 -15.30 7.74 11.44
C LYS A 110 -15.45 7.77 9.93
N ALA A 111 -16.47 8.44 9.41
CA ALA A 111 -16.64 8.65 7.98
C ALA A 111 -15.43 9.35 7.36
N ALA A 112 -14.94 10.43 7.98
CA ALA A 112 -13.76 11.16 7.51
C ALA A 112 -12.49 10.27 7.51
N ILE A 113 -12.29 9.44 8.52
CA ILE A 113 -11.16 8.50 8.60
C ILE A 113 -11.24 7.47 7.46
N LEU A 114 -12.42 6.87 7.24
CA LEU A 114 -12.62 5.88 6.17
C LEU A 114 -12.39 6.48 4.78
N HIS A 115 -12.96 7.65 4.52
CA HIS A 115 -12.75 8.35 3.25
C HIS A 115 -11.29 8.77 3.06
N SER A 116 -10.63 9.32 4.08
CA SER A 116 -9.22 9.69 4.01
C SER A 116 -8.33 8.48 3.73
N PHE A 117 -8.64 7.34 4.34
CA PHE A 117 -7.96 6.09 4.07
C PHE A 117 -8.13 5.66 2.60
N CYS A 118 -9.36 5.64 2.09
CA CYS A 118 -9.65 5.28 0.70
C CYS A 118 -8.96 6.22 -0.29
N PHE A 119 -9.01 7.53 -0.06
CA PHE A 119 -8.32 8.51 -0.92
C PHE A 119 -6.81 8.34 -0.90
N GLY A 120 -6.20 8.13 0.26
CA GLY A 120 -4.76 7.86 0.36
C GLY A 120 -4.33 6.55 -0.31
N ALA A 121 -5.21 5.55 -0.30
CA ALA A 121 -4.96 4.26 -0.92
C ALA A 121 -5.10 4.27 -2.45
N ILE A 122 -5.86 5.20 -3.03
CA ILE A 122 -6.16 5.23 -4.47
C ILE A 122 -4.88 5.36 -5.33
N PHE A 123 -3.88 6.11 -4.85
CA PHE A 123 -2.59 6.22 -5.50
C PHE A 123 -1.82 4.90 -5.52
N ASN A 124 -2.03 4.05 -4.52
CA ASN A 124 -1.41 2.73 -4.45
C ASN A 124 -2.03 1.76 -5.46
N MET A 125 -3.27 1.98 -5.92
CA MET A 125 -3.87 1.20 -7.01
C MET A 125 -3.18 1.43 -8.35
N ILE A 126 -2.69 2.65 -8.60
CA ILE A 126 -1.88 2.95 -9.79
C ILE A 126 -0.57 2.17 -9.74
N VAL A 127 0.03 2.09 -8.55
CA VAL A 127 1.25 1.29 -8.33
C VAL A 127 1.00 -0.18 -8.56
N LEU A 128 -0.14 -0.71 -8.08
CA LEU A 128 -0.52 -2.11 -8.33
C LEU A 128 -0.52 -2.44 -9.83
N ALA A 129 -1.14 -1.60 -10.65
CA ALA A 129 -1.20 -1.81 -12.09
C ALA A 129 0.17 -1.70 -12.78
N ARG A 130 1.01 -0.75 -12.34
CA ARG A 130 2.28 -0.42 -12.98
C ARG A 130 3.45 -1.26 -12.49
N GLU A 131 3.57 -1.49 -11.19
CA GLU A 131 4.76 -2.06 -10.56
C GLU A 131 4.58 -3.51 -10.10
N GLY A 132 3.34 -3.92 -9.85
CA GLY A 132 3.02 -5.28 -9.45
C GLY A 132 2.53 -5.42 -8.01
N LEU A 133 2.20 -6.66 -7.65
CA LEU A 133 1.52 -6.98 -6.39
C LEU A 133 2.43 -6.78 -5.17
N ASP A 134 3.69 -7.15 -5.25
CA ASP A 134 4.68 -6.99 -4.19
C ASP A 134 4.94 -5.50 -3.89
N SER A 135 5.23 -4.70 -4.92
CA SER A 135 5.40 -3.26 -4.75
C SER A 135 4.15 -2.58 -4.17
N PHE A 136 2.96 -3.05 -4.55
CA PHE A 136 1.71 -2.59 -3.97
C PHE A 136 1.62 -2.91 -2.48
N VAL A 137 1.89 -4.16 -2.07
CA VAL A 137 1.86 -4.57 -0.66
C VAL A 137 2.83 -3.75 0.16
N SER A 138 4.05 -3.56 -0.31
CA SER A 138 5.05 -2.71 0.33
C SER A 138 4.53 -1.30 0.61
N ARG A 139 3.96 -0.66 -0.41
CA ARG A 139 3.43 0.72 -0.28
C ARG A 139 2.20 0.80 0.61
N VAL A 140 1.32 -0.20 0.57
CA VAL A 140 0.16 -0.26 1.45
C VAL A 140 0.59 -0.42 2.91
N VAL A 141 1.55 -1.30 3.19
CA VAL A 141 2.10 -1.45 4.56
C VAL A 141 2.70 -0.13 5.05
N PHE A 142 3.51 0.53 4.22
CA PHE A 142 4.09 1.83 4.56
C PHE A 142 3.02 2.91 4.77
N PHE A 143 2.03 2.95 3.89
CA PHE A 143 0.89 3.86 4.02
C PHE A 143 0.12 3.62 5.32
N LEU A 144 -0.17 2.37 5.68
CA LEU A 144 -0.84 2.03 6.93
C LEU A 144 -0.07 2.50 8.17
N VAL A 145 1.25 2.33 8.17
CA VAL A 145 2.11 2.81 9.27
C VAL A 145 2.04 4.33 9.39
N ILE A 146 2.22 5.06 8.28
CA ILE A 146 2.16 6.53 8.29
C ILE A 146 0.76 7.00 8.71
N PHE A 147 -0.29 6.42 8.13
CA PHE A 147 -1.67 6.77 8.45
C PHE A 147 -1.97 6.56 9.93
N GLY A 148 -1.53 5.42 10.49
CA GLY A 148 -1.64 5.14 11.93
C GLY A 148 -0.90 6.17 12.80
N VAL A 149 0.32 6.54 12.42
CA VAL A 149 1.09 7.59 13.12
C VAL A 149 0.36 8.93 13.04
N CYS A 150 -0.18 9.31 11.88
CA CYS A 150 -0.95 10.54 11.73
C CYS A 150 -2.21 10.56 12.62
N LEU A 151 -2.92 9.43 12.72
CA LEU A 151 -4.09 9.30 13.61
C LEU A 151 -3.69 9.42 15.09
N LEU A 152 -2.58 8.80 15.50
CA LEU A 152 -2.06 8.91 16.87
C LEU A 152 -1.65 10.35 17.20
N MET A 153 -0.95 11.01 16.29
CA MET A 153 -0.56 12.41 16.43
C MET A 153 -1.77 13.34 16.52
N ALA A 154 -2.78 13.13 15.67
CA ALA A 154 -4.02 13.89 15.71
C ALA A 154 -4.75 13.71 17.06
N LYS A 155 -4.81 12.47 17.59
CA LYS A 155 -5.40 12.18 18.89
C LYS A 155 -4.62 12.83 20.02
N LEU A 156 -3.29 12.77 19.98
CA LEU A 156 -2.41 13.41 20.97
C LEU A 156 -2.60 14.94 20.97
N LEU A 157 -2.59 15.57 19.80
CA LEU A 157 -2.81 17.00 19.66
C LEU A 157 -4.20 17.40 20.20
N PHE A 158 -5.23 16.64 19.86
CA PHE A 158 -6.57 16.89 20.38
C PHE A 158 -6.59 16.83 21.92
N TRP A 159 -5.97 15.82 22.51
CA TRP A 159 -5.88 15.68 23.97
C TRP A 159 -5.10 16.83 24.60
N LEU A 160 -4.00 17.28 24.02
CA LEU A 160 -3.22 18.43 24.50
C LEU A 160 -4.04 19.73 24.45
N PHE A 161 -4.76 19.98 23.36
CA PHE A 161 -5.60 21.18 23.24
C PHE A 161 -6.81 21.16 24.18
N ASP A 162 -7.38 20.00 24.43
CA ASP A 162 -8.48 19.84 25.37
C ASP A 162 -8.00 20.05 26.80
N SER A 163 -6.88 19.45 27.21
CA SER A 163 -6.27 19.64 28.53
C SER A 163 -5.81 21.08 28.78
N ALA A 164 -5.38 21.78 27.73
CA ALA A 164 -5.04 23.21 27.81
C ALA A 164 -6.29 24.12 27.88
N GLY A 165 -7.51 23.57 27.83
CA GLY A 165 -8.78 24.31 27.89
C GLY A 165 -9.05 25.19 26.66
N LEU A 166 -8.27 25.06 25.59
CA LEU A 166 -8.37 25.87 24.38
C LEU A 166 -9.63 25.54 23.59
N ILE A 167 -10.04 24.27 23.58
CA ILE A 167 -11.25 23.81 22.87
C ILE A 167 -12.49 24.30 23.60
N HIS A 168 -12.52 24.22 24.94
CA HIS A 168 -13.67 24.64 25.74
C HIS A 168 -13.93 26.15 25.66
N LYS A 169 -12.88 26.97 25.56
CA LYS A 169 -13.01 28.43 25.37
C LYS A 169 -13.63 28.78 24.01
N ARG A 170 -13.29 28.04 22.96
CA ARG A 170 -13.77 28.30 21.60
C ARG A 170 -15.25 27.94 21.41
N ILE A 171 -15.72 26.87 22.05
CA ILE A 171 -17.14 26.46 22.00
C ILE A 171 -18.01 27.46 22.75
N LYS A 172 -17.55 28.01 23.87
CA LYS A 172 -18.30 29.07 24.62
C LYS A 172 -18.34 30.43 23.91
N SER A 173 -17.42 30.70 22.99
CA SER A 173 -17.35 31.96 22.24
C SER A 173 -18.14 31.95 20.92
N LEU A 174 -18.67 30.80 20.49
CA LEU A 174 -19.53 30.72 19.30
C LEU A 174 -20.96 31.21 19.63
N PRO A 175 -21.50 32.12 18.82
CA PRO A 175 -22.87 32.57 19.01
C PRO A 175 -23.84 31.38 18.85
N ARG A 176 -24.81 31.26 19.75
CA ARG A 176 -25.80 30.18 19.83
C ARG A 176 -26.52 29.84 18.52
N THR A 177 -26.61 30.80 17.63
CA THR A 177 -27.25 30.67 16.31
C THR A 177 -26.53 29.74 15.32
N GLN A 178 -25.27 29.39 15.59
CA GLN A 178 -24.53 28.45 14.72
C GLN A 178 -24.58 26.97 15.19
N ILE A 179 -25.13 26.73 16.36
CA ILE A 179 -25.16 25.35 16.94
C ILE A 179 -26.46 24.63 16.53
N GLU A 180 -27.52 25.34 16.21
CA GLU A 180 -28.85 24.77 15.84
C GLU A 180 -29.02 24.48 14.35
N GLY A 181 -28.03 24.79 13.51
CA GLY A 181 -28.09 24.66 12.04
C GLY A 181 -27.10 23.62 11.45
N SER A 182 -26.51 22.71 12.24
CA SER A 182 -25.56 21.73 11.73
C SER A 182 -25.99 20.27 11.99
#